data_9e0ee1f70885fb96ff65d38150993112
#
_entry.id   9e0ee1f70885fb96ff65d38150993112
#
_cell.length_a   1.000
_cell.length_b   1.000
_cell.length_c   1.000
_cell.angle_alpha   90.00
_cell.angle_beta   90.00
_cell.angle_gamma   90.00
#
_symmetry.space_group_name_H-M   'P 1'
#
loop_
_entity.id
_entity.type
_entity.pdbx_description
1 polymer ?
#
loop_
_entity_poly.entity_id
_entity_poly.type
_entity_poly.pdbx_seq_one_letter_code
_entity_poly.pdbx_strand_id
1 'polypeptide(L)'
;IQKRGNYIEPSEFKSILEQQSEDVCILDVRSRYEYEIGKFKNAITLDIDNFREFPDAIDEIETKISKEKKIITYCTGGVKCEKASAFLKENGYKNVYQLHGGIIKYGIEENGKDFNGKCYVFDNRIVKHVNNINPNIISKCYVTGKKSDRMVNCANAECNKHIPLSDDGAKIYNGCCSEKCLKSDKVRKFDGTGFYQKKLNGYNPYQVLKY
;
A
#
# COMPACT_ATOMS: atom_id res chain seq x y z
N ILE A 1 21.46 4.93 6.40
CA ILE A 1 21.00 6.33 6.38
C ILE A 1 21.21 6.88 7.80
N GLN A 2 22.14 7.81 7.98
CA GLN A 2 22.54 8.29 9.32
C GLN A 2 21.47 9.13 10.04
N LYS A 3 20.51 9.71 9.32
CA LYS A 3 19.48 10.61 9.86
C LYS A 3 18.07 10.02 9.92
N ARG A 4 17.92 8.70 9.81
CA ARG A 4 16.59 8.07 9.86
C ARG A 4 15.86 8.29 11.18
N GLY A 5 14.55 8.14 11.17
CA GLY A 5 13.73 8.13 12.39
C GLY A 5 14.04 6.94 13.30
N ASN A 6 13.81 7.11 14.59
CA ASN A 6 13.94 6.03 15.55
C ASN A 6 12.87 4.96 15.31
N TYR A 7 13.18 3.71 15.65
CA TYR A 7 12.20 2.64 15.56
C TYR A 7 11.23 2.67 16.74
N ILE A 8 9.98 2.31 16.44
CA ILE A 8 8.95 1.97 17.42
C ILE A 8 8.60 0.51 17.21
N GLU A 9 8.61 -0.28 18.27
CA GLU A 9 8.23 -1.69 18.21
C GLU A 9 6.72 -1.86 18.05
N PRO A 10 6.24 -2.98 17.44
CA PRO A 10 4.83 -3.24 17.22
C PRO A 10 3.94 -3.08 18.46
N SER A 11 4.39 -3.53 19.62
CA SER A 11 3.64 -3.40 20.88
C SER A 11 3.46 -1.95 21.34
N GLU A 12 4.49 -1.11 21.20
CA GLU A 12 4.40 0.32 21.49
C GLU A 12 3.49 1.00 20.48
N PHE A 13 3.62 0.66 19.18
CA PHE A 13 2.78 1.20 18.12
C PHE A 13 1.29 0.88 18.35
N LYS A 14 0.97 -0.33 18.78
CA LYS A 14 -0.39 -0.73 19.16
C LYS A 14 -0.94 0.13 20.29
N SER A 15 -0.17 0.35 21.35
CA SER A 15 -0.57 1.20 22.47
C SER A 15 -0.86 2.65 22.00
N ILE A 16 -0.06 3.17 21.07
CA ILE A 16 -0.26 4.49 20.49
C ILE A 16 -1.56 4.54 19.65
N LEU A 17 -1.84 3.51 18.85
CA LEU A 17 -3.09 3.42 18.09
C LEU A 17 -4.33 3.39 19.00
N GLU A 18 -4.24 2.71 20.15
CA GLU A 18 -5.32 2.60 21.13
C GLU A 18 -5.57 3.93 21.86
N GLN A 19 -4.52 4.70 22.15
CA GLN A 19 -4.62 6.00 22.82
C GLN A 19 -5.25 7.10 21.95
N GLN A 20 -5.15 7.01 20.64
CA GLN A 20 -5.70 7.97 19.67
C GLN A 20 -5.36 9.44 20.00
N SER A 21 -4.12 9.70 20.44
CA SER A 21 -3.66 11.06 20.77
C SER A 21 -3.64 11.95 19.53
N GLU A 22 -4.19 13.14 19.65
CA GLU A 22 -4.14 14.15 18.58
C GLU A 22 -2.73 14.66 18.28
N ASP A 23 -1.77 14.49 19.21
CA ASP A 23 -0.38 14.89 19.03
C ASP A 23 0.44 13.91 18.21
N VAL A 24 -0.13 12.75 17.86
CA VAL A 24 0.54 11.71 17.08
C VAL A 24 -0.12 11.52 15.72
N CYS A 25 0.67 11.59 14.68
CA CYS A 25 0.25 11.31 13.32
C CYS A 25 0.84 9.99 12.82
N ILE A 26 0.00 9.12 12.33
CA ILE A 26 0.40 7.86 11.67
C ILE A 26 0.43 8.13 10.16
N LEU A 27 1.61 8.08 9.54
CA LEU A 27 1.80 8.40 8.13
C LEU A 27 2.08 7.12 7.32
N ASP A 28 1.19 6.81 6.41
CA ASP A 28 1.40 5.77 5.40
C ASP A 28 2.28 6.30 4.27
N VAL A 29 3.50 5.79 4.15
CA VAL A 29 4.44 6.21 3.10
C VAL A 29 4.38 5.33 1.86
N ARG A 30 3.29 4.57 1.71
CA ARG A 30 3.06 3.69 0.57
C ARG A 30 2.32 4.41 -0.56
N SER A 31 2.36 3.80 -1.74
CA SER A 31 1.62 4.26 -2.91
C SER A 31 0.12 4.04 -2.76
N ARG A 32 -0.67 4.78 -3.54
CA ARG A 32 -2.14 4.76 -3.53
C ARG A 32 -2.71 3.34 -3.61
N TYR A 33 -2.29 2.53 -4.59
CA TYR A 33 -2.78 1.17 -4.76
C TYR A 33 -2.50 0.25 -3.57
N GLU A 34 -1.48 0.55 -2.75
CA GLU A 34 -1.14 -0.21 -1.55
C GLU A 34 -2.08 0.13 -0.38
N TYR A 35 -2.35 1.42 -0.13
CA TYR A 35 -3.21 1.81 0.99
C TYR A 35 -4.69 1.71 0.69
N GLU A 36 -5.09 1.77 -0.57
CA GLU A 36 -6.49 1.53 -0.99
C GLU A 36 -6.94 0.11 -0.69
N ILE A 37 -6.02 -0.88 -0.72
CA ILE A 37 -6.35 -2.27 -0.38
C ILE A 37 -6.35 -2.52 1.13
N GLY A 38 -5.60 -1.73 1.89
CA GLY A 38 -5.60 -1.79 3.34
C GLY A 38 -4.61 -0.83 3.99
N LYS A 39 -4.99 -0.31 5.16
CA LYS A 39 -4.19 0.66 5.94
C LYS A 39 -4.56 0.61 7.42
N PHE A 40 -3.69 1.16 8.27
CA PHE A 40 -4.05 1.36 9.67
C PHE A 40 -5.18 2.38 9.82
N LYS A 41 -6.01 2.16 10.84
CA LYS A 41 -7.07 3.09 11.22
C LYS A 41 -6.47 4.49 11.47
N ASN A 42 -7.14 5.52 10.95
CA ASN A 42 -6.72 6.93 11.09
C ASN A 42 -5.35 7.27 10.48
N ALA A 43 -4.76 6.40 9.65
CA ALA A 43 -3.53 6.74 8.97
C ALA A 43 -3.74 7.84 7.92
N ILE A 44 -2.84 8.82 7.94
CA ILE A 44 -2.72 9.85 6.90
C ILE A 44 -2.07 9.19 5.68
N THR A 45 -2.66 9.38 4.53
CA THR A 45 -2.18 8.87 3.24
C THR A 45 -1.82 10.02 2.31
N LEU A 46 -0.90 9.76 1.37
CA LEU A 46 -0.44 10.72 0.38
C LEU A 46 -0.90 10.32 -1.02
N ASP A 47 -1.16 11.32 -1.86
CA ASP A 47 -1.61 11.09 -3.24
C ASP A 47 -0.43 10.81 -4.19
N ILE A 48 0.28 9.70 -3.95
CA ILE A 48 1.42 9.25 -4.76
C ILE A 48 1.14 7.88 -5.38
N ASP A 49 1.48 7.73 -6.64
CA ASP A 49 1.40 6.44 -7.36
C ASP A 49 2.68 5.61 -7.23
N ASN A 50 3.80 6.26 -6.89
CA ASN A 50 5.10 5.62 -6.70
C ASN A 50 5.85 6.28 -5.54
N PHE A 51 6.57 5.49 -4.75
CA PHE A 51 7.38 6.02 -3.64
C PHE A 51 8.48 7.02 -4.08
N ARG A 52 8.88 7.02 -5.34
CA ARG A 52 9.81 8.03 -5.89
C ARG A 52 9.23 9.43 -5.84
N GLU A 53 7.92 9.57 -5.84
CA GLU A 53 7.17 10.84 -5.75
C GLU A 53 7.06 11.35 -4.30
N PHE A 54 7.51 10.57 -3.31
CA PHE A 54 7.41 10.95 -1.89
C PHE A 54 8.06 12.31 -1.58
N PRO A 55 9.24 12.67 -2.15
CA PRO A 55 9.80 13.99 -1.95
C PRO A 55 8.93 15.12 -2.51
N ASP A 56 8.23 14.89 -3.62
CA ASP A 56 7.36 15.89 -4.26
C ASP A 56 6.07 16.13 -3.46
N ALA A 57 5.71 15.20 -2.57
CA ALA A 57 4.53 15.31 -1.70
C ALA A 57 4.79 16.14 -0.42
N ILE A 58 5.94 16.84 -0.30
CA ILE A 58 6.25 17.58 0.93
C ILE A 58 5.23 18.66 1.25
N ASP A 59 4.73 19.38 0.26
CA ASP A 59 3.71 20.41 0.44
C ASP A 59 2.39 19.81 0.95
N GLU A 60 2.00 18.64 0.43
CA GLU A 60 0.84 17.90 0.92
C GLU A 60 1.03 17.46 2.37
N ILE A 61 2.22 17.00 2.74
CA ILE A 61 2.54 16.61 4.11
C ILE A 61 2.45 17.82 5.04
N GLU A 62 3.01 18.97 4.65
CA GLU A 62 2.99 20.20 5.45
C GLU A 62 1.57 20.74 5.67
N THR A 63 0.66 20.55 4.73
CA THR A 63 -0.75 20.91 4.91
C THR A 63 -1.49 19.98 5.87
N LYS A 64 -1.08 18.73 5.97
CA LYS A 64 -1.75 17.70 6.79
C LYS A 64 -1.14 17.53 8.19
N ILE A 65 0.15 17.78 8.34
CA ILE A 65 0.91 17.45 9.56
C ILE A 65 1.79 18.64 9.98
N SER A 66 1.53 19.17 11.17
CA SER A 66 2.42 20.16 11.78
C SER A 66 3.78 19.57 12.15
N LYS A 67 4.86 20.35 11.97
CA LYS A 67 6.26 19.95 12.24
C LYS A 67 6.53 19.63 13.71
N GLU A 68 5.68 20.08 14.62
CA GLU A 68 5.80 19.85 16.07
C GLU A 68 5.21 18.50 16.50
N LYS A 69 4.33 17.89 15.67
CA LYS A 69 3.71 16.60 16.00
C LYS A 69 4.69 15.43 15.95
N LYS A 70 4.42 14.40 16.76
CA LYS A 70 5.08 13.10 16.63
C LYS A 70 4.56 12.39 15.39
N ILE A 71 5.44 12.05 14.45
CA ILE A 71 5.10 11.30 13.25
C ILE A 71 5.63 9.89 13.36
N ILE A 72 4.78 8.92 13.10
CA ILE A 72 5.18 7.52 12.97
C ILE A 72 4.91 7.08 11.54
N THR A 73 5.96 6.84 10.79
CA THR A 73 5.87 6.33 9.42
C THR A 73 5.75 4.82 9.40
N TYR A 74 4.99 4.29 8.45
CA TYR A 74 4.96 2.86 8.19
C TYR A 74 4.86 2.53 6.70
N CYS A 75 5.34 1.33 6.35
CA CYS A 75 5.12 0.72 5.04
C CYS A 75 4.99 -0.80 5.22
N THR A 76 5.00 -1.57 4.15
CA THR A 76 4.82 -3.03 4.21
C THR A 76 5.86 -3.72 5.09
N GLY A 77 7.16 -3.47 4.86
CA GLY A 77 8.26 -4.15 5.58
C GLY A 77 9.28 -3.21 6.24
N GLY A 78 9.00 -1.90 6.34
CA GLY A 78 9.89 -0.91 6.99
C GLY A 78 10.91 -0.24 6.06
N VAL A 79 11.23 -0.82 4.90
CA VAL A 79 12.31 -0.34 4.02
C VAL A 79 12.09 1.09 3.49
N LYS A 80 10.89 1.42 3.03
CA LYS A 80 10.55 2.77 2.54
C LYS A 80 10.64 3.80 3.68
N CYS A 81 10.32 3.39 4.91
CA CYS A 81 10.30 4.27 6.09
C CYS A 81 11.67 4.85 6.43
N GLU A 82 12.75 4.13 6.18
CA GLU A 82 14.09 4.64 6.44
C GLU A 82 14.39 5.91 5.62
N LYS A 83 14.02 5.89 4.33
CA LYS A 83 14.18 7.05 3.44
C LYS A 83 13.18 8.14 3.77
N ALA A 84 11.91 7.79 3.97
CA ALA A 84 10.85 8.74 4.27
C ALA A 84 11.12 9.49 5.58
N SER A 85 11.51 8.78 6.65
CA SER A 85 11.80 9.41 7.94
C SER A 85 13.04 10.32 7.91
N ALA A 86 14.07 9.95 7.15
CA ALA A 86 15.23 10.80 6.95
C ALA A 86 14.86 12.08 6.21
N PHE A 87 14.09 11.97 5.13
CA PHE A 87 13.60 13.10 4.34
C PHE A 87 12.74 14.04 5.19
N LEU A 88 11.80 13.52 5.98
CA LEU A 88 10.99 14.35 6.88
C LEU A 88 11.87 15.12 7.87
N LYS A 89 12.88 14.49 8.48
CA LYS A 89 13.82 15.18 9.38
C LYS A 89 14.62 16.28 8.67
N GLU A 90 15.03 16.06 7.43
CA GLU A 90 15.71 17.07 6.62
C GLU A 90 14.79 18.27 6.29
N ASN A 91 13.47 18.05 6.23
CA ASN A 91 12.47 19.11 6.05
C ASN A 91 11.94 19.68 7.38
N GLY A 92 12.64 19.49 8.49
CA GLY A 92 12.40 20.17 9.76
C GLY A 92 11.43 19.48 10.71
N TYR A 93 10.96 18.28 10.40
CA TYR A 93 10.18 17.47 11.35
C TYR A 93 11.10 16.89 12.42
N LYS A 94 10.92 17.25 13.68
CA LYS A 94 11.84 16.87 14.78
C LYS A 94 11.53 15.49 15.36
N ASN A 95 10.25 15.15 15.48
CA ASN A 95 9.76 13.97 16.19
C ASN A 95 9.32 12.87 15.21
N VAL A 96 10.25 12.33 14.42
CA VAL A 96 9.96 11.33 13.39
C VAL A 96 10.43 9.94 13.83
N TYR A 97 9.50 9.00 13.78
CA TYR A 97 9.67 7.60 14.11
C TYR A 97 9.23 6.70 12.94
N GLN A 98 9.56 5.42 13.03
CA GLN A 98 9.15 4.44 12.04
C GLN A 98 8.78 3.11 12.69
N LEU A 99 7.73 2.47 12.20
CA LEU A 99 7.30 1.16 12.68
C LEU A 99 8.32 0.09 12.29
N HIS A 100 8.95 -0.54 13.28
CA HIS A 100 9.95 -1.57 13.08
C HIS A 100 9.35 -2.79 12.36
N GLY A 101 9.93 -3.16 11.22
CA GLY A 101 9.47 -4.26 10.39
C GLY A 101 8.12 -4.03 9.70
N GLY A 102 7.53 -2.84 9.83
CA GLY A 102 6.32 -2.41 9.13
C GLY A 102 5.08 -3.24 9.44
N ILE A 103 4.12 -3.21 8.52
CA ILE A 103 2.83 -3.90 8.65
C ILE A 103 3.01 -5.41 8.86
N ILE A 104 4.00 -6.03 8.21
CA ILE A 104 4.19 -7.48 8.27
C ILE A 104 4.59 -7.90 9.69
N LYS A 105 5.60 -7.24 10.30
CA LYS A 105 6.01 -7.55 11.68
C LYS A 105 4.85 -7.28 12.66
N TYR A 106 4.17 -6.17 12.50
CA TYR A 106 2.98 -5.86 13.30
C TYR A 106 1.89 -6.93 13.19
N GLY A 107 1.63 -7.42 11.97
CA GLY A 107 0.66 -8.50 11.76
C GLY A 107 1.04 -9.80 12.47
N ILE A 108 2.32 -10.12 12.53
CA ILE A 108 2.84 -11.33 13.19
C ILE A 108 2.77 -11.19 14.73
N GLU A 109 3.21 -10.06 15.29
CA GLU A 109 3.37 -9.89 16.73
C GLU A 109 2.07 -9.44 17.43
N GLU A 110 1.26 -8.59 16.76
CA GLU A 110 0.07 -7.98 17.34
C GLU A 110 -1.24 -8.44 16.66
N ASN A 111 -1.20 -9.52 15.86
CA ASN A 111 -2.33 -10.04 15.10
C ASN A 111 -3.00 -9.02 14.16
N GLY A 112 -2.30 -7.95 13.81
CA GLY A 112 -2.77 -6.92 12.89
C GLY A 112 -3.99 -6.12 13.36
N LYS A 113 -4.24 -6.04 14.67
CA LYS A 113 -5.31 -5.21 15.24
C LYS A 113 -5.21 -3.77 14.68
N ASP A 114 -6.35 -3.16 14.40
CA ASP A 114 -6.45 -1.80 13.84
C ASP A 114 -5.92 -1.61 12.40
N PHE A 115 -5.49 -2.68 11.74
CA PHE A 115 -5.24 -2.66 10.30
C PHE A 115 -6.51 -3.07 9.55
N ASN A 116 -7.05 -2.16 8.73
CA ASN A 116 -8.24 -2.39 7.93
C ASN A 116 -7.86 -2.83 6.52
N GLY A 117 -8.53 -3.87 6.01
CA GLY A 117 -8.28 -4.43 4.70
C GLY A 117 -7.15 -5.45 4.67
N LYS A 118 -6.50 -5.58 3.51
CA LYS A 118 -5.37 -6.48 3.27
C LYS A 118 -4.07 -5.71 3.06
N CYS A 119 -2.95 -6.29 3.41
CA CYS A 119 -1.64 -5.72 3.11
C CYS A 119 -1.22 -6.11 1.69
N TYR A 120 -0.85 -5.10 0.88
CA TYR A 120 -0.19 -5.34 -0.38
C TYR A 120 1.22 -5.86 -0.14
N VAL A 121 1.57 -6.97 -0.80
CA VAL A 121 2.89 -7.61 -0.71
C VAL A 121 3.50 -7.73 -2.10
N PHE A 122 4.84 -7.60 -2.19
CA PHE A 122 5.56 -7.58 -3.46
C PHE A 122 6.03 -8.97 -3.87
N ASP A 123 5.15 -9.96 -3.69
CA ASP A 123 5.37 -11.33 -4.14
C ASP A 123 4.11 -11.88 -4.83
N ASN A 124 4.12 -13.16 -5.19
CA ASN A 124 3.06 -13.81 -5.96
C ASN A 124 1.67 -13.81 -5.29
N ARG A 125 1.60 -13.53 -3.99
CA ARG A 125 0.34 -13.44 -3.24
C ARG A 125 -0.38 -12.12 -3.45
N ILE A 126 0.34 -11.04 -3.81
CA ILE A 126 -0.05 -9.66 -4.08
C ILE A 126 -0.70 -9.00 -2.87
N VAL A 127 -1.70 -9.65 -2.28
CA VAL A 127 -2.39 -9.18 -1.08
C VAL A 127 -2.47 -10.30 -0.05
N LYS A 128 -2.29 -9.93 1.22
CA LYS A 128 -2.33 -10.85 2.35
C LYS A 128 -3.14 -10.27 3.50
N HIS A 129 -3.93 -11.10 4.15
CA HIS A 129 -4.50 -10.76 5.45
C HIS A 129 -3.39 -10.58 6.48
N VAL A 130 -3.45 -9.51 7.22
CA VAL A 130 -2.58 -9.24 8.38
C VAL A 130 -3.38 -9.07 9.66
N ASN A 131 -4.65 -8.64 9.56
CA ASN A 131 -5.56 -8.61 10.69
C ASN A 131 -6.23 -9.99 10.83
N ASN A 132 -5.82 -10.73 11.86
CA ASN A 132 -6.35 -12.05 12.18
C ASN A 132 -7.50 -11.98 13.19
N ILE A 133 -7.79 -10.80 13.76
CA ILE A 133 -8.84 -10.59 14.76
C ILE A 133 -10.16 -10.27 14.07
N ASN A 134 -10.12 -9.32 13.12
CA ASN A 134 -11.32 -8.83 12.46
C ASN A 134 -11.02 -8.51 10.98
N PRO A 135 -10.76 -9.54 10.17
CA PRO A 135 -10.42 -9.38 8.77
C PRO A 135 -11.58 -8.77 7.98
N ASN A 136 -11.29 -7.76 7.16
CA ASN A 136 -12.28 -7.07 6.35
C ASN A 136 -11.73 -6.74 4.94
N ILE A 137 -12.61 -6.30 4.06
CA ILE A 137 -12.27 -5.77 2.73
C ILE A 137 -12.74 -4.32 2.69
N ILE A 138 -11.81 -3.40 2.50
CA ILE A 138 -12.11 -1.96 2.38
C ILE A 138 -12.03 -1.45 0.95
N SER A 139 -11.27 -2.12 0.09
CA SER A 139 -11.11 -1.76 -1.31
C SER A 139 -12.38 -2.00 -2.13
N LYS A 140 -12.53 -1.22 -3.19
CA LYS A 140 -13.67 -1.29 -4.10
C LYS A 140 -13.20 -1.55 -5.52
N CYS A 141 -13.92 -2.41 -6.22
CA CYS A 141 -13.74 -2.64 -7.65
C CYS A 141 -13.76 -1.31 -8.40
N TYR A 142 -12.72 -1.04 -9.15
CA TYR A 142 -12.54 0.22 -9.89
C TYR A 142 -13.67 0.48 -10.91
N VAL A 143 -14.27 -0.58 -11.45
CA VAL A 143 -15.33 -0.49 -12.47
C VAL A 143 -16.73 -0.48 -11.85
N THR A 144 -17.00 -1.35 -10.86
CA THR A 144 -18.36 -1.54 -10.33
C THR A 144 -18.62 -0.83 -9.02
N GLY A 145 -17.58 -0.37 -8.31
CA GLY A 145 -17.68 0.21 -6.96
C GLY A 145 -18.00 -0.80 -5.84
N LYS A 146 -18.29 -2.06 -6.17
CA LYS A 146 -18.53 -3.11 -5.18
C LYS A 146 -17.23 -3.50 -4.46
N LYS A 147 -17.33 -4.02 -3.23
CA LYS A 147 -16.15 -4.52 -2.50
C LYS A 147 -15.38 -5.54 -3.31
N SER A 148 -14.08 -5.34 -3.45
CA SER A 148 -13.16 -6.27 -4.12
C SER A 148 -11.75 -6.04 -3.65
N ASP A 149 -11.03 -7.09 -3.32
CA ASP A 149 -9.61 -7.08 -2.95
C ASP A 149 -8.73 -7.79 -3.99
N ARG A 150 -9.31 -8.12 -5.14
CA ARG A 150 -8.62 -8.77 -6.24
C ARG A 150 -7.86 -7.72 -7.05
N MET A 151 -6.55 -7.64 -6.82
CA MET A 151 -5.66 -6.70 -7.51
C MET A 151 -5.22 -7.25 -8.86
N VAL A 152 -5.37 -6.44 -9.91
CA VAL A 152 -4.97 -6.78 -11.28
C VAL A 152 -4.38 -5.56 -11.98
N ASN A 153 -3.65 -5.78 -13.06
CA ASN A 153 -3.26 -4.72 -13.97
C ASN A 153 -4.34 -4.51 -15.03
N CYS A 154 -4.54 -3.27 -15.44
CA CYS A 154 -5.39 -2.97 -16.60
C CYS A 154 -4.90 -3.74 -17.82
N ALA A 155 -5.82 -4.37 -18.56
CA ALA A 155 -5.49 -5.15 -19.75
C ALA A 155 -4.89 -4.29 -20.87
N ASN A 156 -5.15 -2.98 -20.92
CA ASN A 156 -4.46 -2.08 -21.84
C ASN A 156 -2.99 -1.93 -21.41
N ALA A 157 -2.06 -2.35 -22.26
CA ALA A 157 -0.63 -2.37 -22.00
C ALA A 157 -0.01 -0.97 -21.79
N GLU A 158 -0.57 0.04 -22.42
CA GLU A 158 -0.12 1.42 -22.27
C GLU A 158 -0.59 2.04 -20.95
N CYS A 159 -1.80 1.70 -20.51
CA CYS A 159 -2.34 2.12 -19.21
C CYS A 159 -1.69 1.35 -18.06
N ASN A 160 -1.74 0.02 -18.12
CA ASN A 160 -1.19 -0.92 -17.15
C ASN A 160 -1.46 -0.58 -15.66
N LYS A 161 -2.48 0.24 -15.38
CA LYS A 161 -2.84 0.70 -14.03
C LYS A 161 -3.16 -0.50 -13.15
N HIS A 162 -2.59 -0.52 -11.95
CA HIS A 162 -2.83 -1.57 -10.96
C HIS A 162 -4.03 -1.20 -10.10
N ILE A 163 -5.09 -2.03 -10.13
CA ILE A 163 -6.40 -1.69 -9.57
C ILE A 163 -7.08 -2.90 -8.91
N PRO A 164 -7.95 -2.67 -7.90
CA PRO A 164 -8.91 -3.68 -7.48
C PRO A 164 -9.97 -3.88 -8.58
N LEU A 165 -10.13 -5.09 -9.08
CA LEU A 165 -11.09 -5.40 -10.13
C LEU A 165 -11.79 -6.72 -9.83
N SER A 166 -13.09 -6.69 -9.53
CA SER A 166 -13.90 -7.89 -9.35
C SER A 166 -14.08 -8.67 -10.64
N ASP A 167 -14.47 -9.95 -10.57
CA ASP A 167 -14.75 -10.75 -11.76
C ASP A 167 -15.86 -10.14 -12.61
N ASP A 168 -16.90 -9.58 -11.98
CA ASP A 168 -17.98 -8.88 -12.70
C ASP A 168 -17.45 -7.61 -13.38
N GLY A 169 -16.61 -6.83 -12.68
CA GLY A 169 -15.97 -5.64 -13.24
C GLY A 169 -15.06 -5.97 -14.42
N ALA A 170 -14.32 -7.09 -14.34
CA ALA A 170 -13.46 -7.55 -15.42
C ALA A 170 -14.24 -7.92 -16.69
N LYS A 171 -15.44 -8.49 -16.56
CA LYS A 171 -16.31 -8.84 -17.71
C LYS A 171 -16.80 -7.61 -18.46
N ILE A 172 -17.02 -6.47 -17.77
CA ILE A 172 -17.57 -5.24 -18.38
C ILE A 172 -16.61 -4.67 -19.44
N TYR A 173 -15.30 -4.63 -19.13
CA TYR A 173 -14.28 -4.03 -19.99
C TYR A 173 -13.13 -4.99 -20.30
N ASN A 174 -13.38 -6.31 -20.35
CA ASN A 174 -12.39 -7.35 -20.67
C ASN A 174 -11.06 -7.16 -19.91
N GLY A 175 -11.14 -6.87 -18.60
CA GLY A 175 -9.98 -6.64 -17.74
C GLY A 175 -9.37 -5.23 -17.84
N CYS A 176 -9.92 -4.34 -18.65
CA CYS A 176 -9.52 -2.92 -18.69
C CYS A 176 -10.16 -2.12 -17.56
N CYS A 177 -9.51 -1.02 -17.17
CA CYS A 177 -10.03 -0.13 -16.13
C CYS A 177 -11.15 0.81 -16.60
N SER A 178 -11.33 0.96 -17.91
CA SER A 178 -12.34 1.84 -18.50
C SER A 178 -12.67 1.46 -19.94
N GLU A 179 -13.76 1.99 -20.46
CA GLU A 179 -14.14 1.86 -21.87
C GLU A 179 -13.09 2.45 -22.81
N LYS A 180 -12.46 3.56 -22.42
CA LYS A 180 -11.35 4.15 -23.19
C LYS A 180 -10.19 3.16 -23.35
N CYS A 181 -9.84 2.46 -22.29
CA CYS A 181 -8.78 1.46 -22.33
C CYS A 181 -9.17 0.25 -23.18
N LEU A 182 -10.45 -0.15 -23.15
CA LEU A 182 -10.97 -1.26 -23.97
C LEU A 182 -10.87 -0.97 -25.47
N LYS A 183 -11.02 0.29 -25.89
CA LYS A 183 -10.96 0.73 -27.30
C LYS A 183 -9.53 0.87 -27.84
N SER A 184 -8.50 0.67 -27.02
CA SER A 184 -7.09 0.72 -27.44
C SER A 184 -6.72 -0.51 -28.26
N ASP A 185 -5.81 -0.36 -29.22
CA ASP A 185 -5.19 -1.46 -29.99
C ASP A 185 -4.15 -2.25 -29.18
N LYS A 186 -3.82 -1.78 -27.96
CA LYS A 186 -2.85 -2.39 -27.04
C LYS A 186 -3.50 -3.21 -25.91
N VAL A 187 -4.75 -3.63 -26.10
CA VAL A 187 -5.45 -4.47 -25.11
C VAL A 187 -4.93 -5.90 -25.18
N ARG A 188 -4.40 -6.39 -24.08
CA ARG A 188 -3.99 -7.78 -23.90
C ARG A 188 -5.20 -8.65 -23.64
N LYS A 189 -5.15 -9.91 -24.09
CA LYS A 189 -6.21 -10.87 -23.75
C LYS A 189 -6.22 -11.04 -22.21
N PHE A 190 -7.35 -10.73 -21.59
CA PHE A 190 -7.53 -10.95 -20.16
C PHE A 190 -7.55 -12.46 -19.88
N ASP A 191 -6.59 -12.95 -19.10
CA ASP A 191 -6.37 -14.35 -18.78
C ASP A 191 -6.99 -14.79 -17.44
N GLY A 192 -7.77 -13.90 -16.81
CA GLY A 192 -8.35 -14.10 -15.49
C GLY A 192 -7.41 -13.72 -14.34
N THR A 193 -6.11 -13.62 -14.56
CA THR A 193 -5.13 -13.25 -13.51
C THR A 193 -4.86 -11.76 -13.43
N GLY A 194 -4.89 -11.06 -14.58
CA GLY A 194 -4.49 -9.66 -14.68
C GLY A 194 -3.00 -9.42 -14.46
N PHE A 195 -2.18 -10.49 -14.45
CA PHE A 195 -0.73 -10.41 -14.35
C PHE A 195 -0.10 -10.62 -15.71
N TYR A 196 0.21 -9.52 -16.36
CA TYR A 196 0.83 -9.54 -17.69
C TYR A 196 2.35 -9.39 -17.60
N GLN A 197 3.00 -10.22 -16.80
CA GLN A 197 4.46 -10.24 -16.74
C GLN A 197 5.04 -10.80 -18.04
N LYS A 198 6.07 -10.13 -18.57
CA LYS A 198 6.87 -10.71 -19.65
C LYS A 198 7.50 -12.02 -19.11
N LYS A 199 7.20 -13.13 -19.75
CA LYS A 199 7.95 -14.38 -19.55
C LYS A 199 9.37 -14.14 -20.08
N LEU A 200 10.29 -13.79 -19.21
CA LEU A 200 11.71 -13.68 -19.55
C LEU A 200 12.28 -15.11 -19.57
N ASN A 201 12.54 -15.61 -20.79
CA ASN A 201 13.34 -16.83 -21.03
C ASN A 201 12.96 -18.06 -20.19
N GLY A 202 11.67 -18.37 -20.07
CA GLY A 202 11.21 -19.55 -19.33
C GLY A 202 11.28 -19.41 -17.79
N TYR A 203 11.78 -18.31 -17.29
CA TYR A 203 11.72 -18.01 -15.85
C TYR A 203 10.27 -17.73 -15.44
N ASN A 204 9.72 -18.63 -14.65
CA ASN A 204 8.44 -18.44 -13.98
C ASN A 204 8.73 -18.17 -12.50
N PRO A 205 8.65 -16.92 -12.03
CA PRO A 205 8.87 -16.61 -10.62
C PRO A 205 7.88 -17.34 -9.71
N TYR A 206 6.81 -17.90 -10.27
CA TYR A 206 5.78 -18.65 -9.55
C TYR A 206 6.11 -20.15 -9.37
N GLN A 207 7.16 -20.66 -10.02
CA GLN A 207 7.57 -22.06 -9.86
C GLN A 207 8.54 -22.32 -8.70
N VAL A 208 9.09 -21.27 -8.09
CA VAL A 208 10.20 -21.41 -7.11
C VAL A 208 9.72 -21.61 -5.67
N LEU A 209 8.44 -21.49 -5.36
CA LEU A 209 7.93 -21.68 -4.00
C LEU A 209 6.84 -22.75 -3.93
N LYS A 210 7.26 -24.00 -4.14
CA LYS A 210 6.64 -25.15 -3.48
C LYS A 210 7.41 -25.37 -2.16
N TYR A 211 6.94 -24.74 -1.08
CA TYR A 211 7.24 -25.13 0.29
C TYR A 211 5.93 -25.18 1.06
#